data_d75ca04a209d7b2d31294e4956d4d6eb
#
_entry.id   d75ca04a209d7b2d31294e4956d4d6eb
#
_cell.length_a   1.000
_cell.length_b   1.000
_cell.length_c   1.000
_cell.angle_alpha   90.00
_cell.angle_beta   90.00
_cell.angle_gamma   90.00
#
_symmetry.space_group_name_H-M   'P 1'
#
loop_
_entity.id
_entity.type
_entity.pdbx_description
1 polymer ?
#
loop_
_entity_poly.entity_id
_entity_poly.type
_entity_poly.pdbx_seq_one_letter_code
_entity_poly.pdbx_strand_id
1 'polypeptide(L)'
;MNWLTRTISKVFPRKKKSLDIAENAWIKCSQCQTMLYSSDLEKTLFVCPNCDEHLQIHPRIRFKNLFDGGVFEEIKYPSGFTDPLNFKALKTYKERFNDARQKTDMDDCFLIGYGQINNINVTIAAQNFHFMGGSVGASAAEAMIKAAEHSVTNHTPCLLYTSPSPRDLTT
;
A
#
# COMPACT_ATOMS: atom_id res chain seq x y z
N MET A 1 35.27 -33.48 24.47
CA MET A 1 34.23 -33.10 23.47
C MET A 1 34.05 -34.30 22.54
N ASN A 2 32.93 -35.00 22.69
CA ASN A 2 32.69 -36.28 22.01
C ASN A 2 32.42 -36.06 20.51
N TRP A 3 33.07 -36.86 19.68
CA TRP A 3 32.95 -36.88 18.23
C TRP A 3 31.47 -37.12 17.77
N LEU A 4 30.67 -37.81 18.59
CA LEU A 4 29.25 -38.07 18.34
C LEU A 4 28.41 -36.76 18.24
N THR A 5 28.72 -35.74 19.04
CA THR A 5 27.99 -34.46 19.02
C THR A 5 28.25 -33.65 17.75
N ARG A 6 29.41 -33.89 17.10
CA ARG A 6 29.78 -33.22 15.84
C ARG A 6 29.12 -33.85 14.62
N THR A 7 28.75 -35.12 14.70
CA THR A 7 28.10 -35.84 13.58
C THR A 7 26.59 -35.62 13.56
N ILE A 8 25.96 -35.54 14.73
CA ILE A 8 24.50 -35.31 14.86
C ILE A 8 24.09 -33.92 14.38
N SER A 9 24.96 -32.90 14.57
CA SER A 9 24.68 -31.52 14.11
C SER A 9 24.75 -31.36 12.58
N LYS A 10 25.42 -32.29 11.87
CA LYS A 10 25.48 -32.28 10.39
C LYS A 10 24.32 -33.02 9.72
N VAL A 11 23.72 -34.01 10.41
CA VAL A 11 22.65 -34.85 9.85
C VAL A 11 21.26 -34.24 10.07
N PHE A 12 21.08 -33.44 11.12
CA PHE A 12 19.85 -32.69 11.37
C PHE A 12 20.15 -31.20 11.58
N PRO A 13 20.18 -30.39 10.51
CA PRO A 13 20.21 -28.97 10.70
C PRO A 13 18.91 -28.58 11.40
N ARG A 14 18.95 -28.29 12.70
CA ARG A 14 17.89 -27.61 13.40
C ARG A 14 17.70 -26.26 12.66
N LYS A 15 16.74 -26.20 11.72
CA LYS A 15 16.16 -24.93 11.33
C LYS A 15 15.63 -24.30 12.61
N LYS A 16 16.38 -23.38 13.19
CA LYS A 16 15.79 -22.36 14.03
C LYS A 16 14.76 -21.67 13.11
N LYS A 17 13.47 -21.98 13.28
CA LYS A 17 12.43 -21.05 12.93
C LYS A 17 12.74 -19.83 13.81
N SER A 18 13.46 -18.87 13.26
CA SER A 18 13.32 -17.49 13.69
C SER A 18 11.83 -17.24 13.49
N LEU A 19 11.11 -17.01 14.55
CA LEU A 19 9.88 -16.24 14.47
C LEU A 19 10.39 -14.88 13.96
N ASP A 20 10.41 -14.69 12.63
CA ASP A 20 10.42 -13.37 12.04
C ASP A 20 9.09 -12.75 12.46
N ILE A 21 9.10 -12.18 13.66
CA ILE A 21 8.11 -11.18 14.06
C ILE A 21 8.45 -10.04 13.12
N ALA A 22 7.65 -9.90 12.06
CA ALA A 22 7.78 -8.79 11.14
C ALA A 22 7.89 -7.52 11.98
N GLU A 23 8.93 -6.73 11.77
CA GLU A 23 9.22 -5.52 12.57
C GLU A 23 8.02 -4.53 12.64
N ASN A 24 6.99 -4.77 11.82
CA ASN A 24 5.75 -3.99 11.73
C ASN A 24 4.49 -4.77 12.14
N ALA A 25 4.62 -5.81 12.97
CA ALA A 25 3.45 -6.60 13.39
C ALA A 25 2.48 -5.81 14.28
N TRP A 26 2.95 -4.74 14.94
CA TRP A 26 2.18 -3.93 15.87
C TRP A 26 2.06 -2.49 15.37
N ILE A 27 0.83 -1.99 15.35
CA ILE A 27 0.48 -0.62 14.95
C ILE A 27 -0.15 0.07 16.15
N LYS A 28 0.32 1.28 16.46
CA LYS A 28 -0.25 2.09 17.53
C LYS A 28 -1.35 2.98 16.96
N CYS A 29 -2.56 2.90 17.50
CA CYS A 29 -3.64 3.77 17.10
C CYS A 29 -3.30 5.23 17.42
N SER A 30 -3.50 6.13 16.45
CA SER A 30 -3.22 7.57 16.62
C SER A 30 -4.12 8.23 17.65
N GLN A 31 -5.36 7.77 17.74
CA GLN A 31 -6.38 8.37 18.60
C GLN A 31 -6.33 7.83 20.04
N CYS A 32 -6.51 6.53 20.24
CA CYS A 32 -6.60 5.94 21.59
C CYS A 32 -5.28 5.36 22.11
N GLN A 33 -4.20 5.41 21.33
CA GLN A 33 -2.86 4.91 21.68
C GLN A 33 -2.76 3.40 21.94
N THR A 34 -3.84 2.64 21.72
CA THR A 34 -3.85 1.18 21.88
C THR A 34 -2.91 0.55 20.86
N MET A 35 -2.17 -0.48 21.28
CA MET A 35 -1.35 -1.30 20.40
C MET A 35 -2.24 -2.36 19.72
N LEU A 36 -2.22 -2.39 18.41
CA LEU A 36 -3.06 -3.24 17.57
C LEU A 36 -2.17 -4.17 16.74
N TYR A 37 -2.58 -5.42 16.59
CA TYR A 37 -1.87 -6.37 15.76
C TYR A 37 -2.32 -6.22 14.30
N SER A 38 -1.36 -6.12 13.37
CA SER A 38 -1.68 -5.76 11.97
C SER A 38 -2.60 -6.77 11.28
N SER A 39 -2.46 -8.07 11.59
CA SER A 39 -3.34 -9.11 11.04
C SER A 39 -4.79 -9.02 11.53
N ASP A 40 -5.02 -8.48 12.72
CA ASP A 40 -6.36 -8.27 13.23
C ASP A 40 -6.97 -7.00 12.65
N LEU A 41 -6.15 -5.98 12.40
CA LEU A 41 -6.58 -4.77 11.68
C LEU A 41 -7.02 -5.08 10.24
N GLU A 42 -6.37 -6.02 9.56
CA GLU A 42 -6.82 -6.45 8.23
C GLU A 42 -8.25 -6.99 8.25
N LYS A 43 -8.64 -7.73 9.29
CA LYS A 43 -10.00 -8.27 9.47
C LYS A 43 -11.04 -7.18 9.74
N THR A 44 -10.64 -6.09 10.40
CA THR A 44 -11.51 -4.93 10.70
C THR A 44 -11.40 -3.82 9.66
N LEU A 45 -10.79 -4.08 8.49
CA LEU A 45 -10.57 -3.11 7.43
C LEU A 45 -9.79 -1.86 7.92
N PHE A 46 -8.84 -2.07 8.81
CA PHE A 46 -8.04 -1.01 9.43
C PHE A 46 -8.85 0.00 10.25
N VAL A 47 -9.98 -0.44 10.81
CA VAL A 47 -10.72 0.32 11.83
C VAL A 47 -10.26 -0.14 13.21
N CYS A 48 -9.94 0.80 14.07
CA CYS A 48 -9.53 0.50 15.45
C CYS A 48 -10.71 -0.08 16.25
N PRO A 49 -10.60 -1.28 16.81
CA PRO A 49 -11.72 -1.89 17.55
C PRO A 49 -12.00 -1.22 18.90
N ASN A 50 -11.14 -0.31 19.35
CA ASN A 50 -11.27 0.35 20.65
C ASN A 50 -11.89 1.76 20.58
N CYS A 51 -11.74 2.47 19.46
CA CYS A 51 -12.20 3.85 19.33
C CYS A 51 -12.77 4.19 17.94
N ASP A 52 -12.95 3.20 17.07
CA ASP A 52 -13.47 3.31 15.71
C ASP A 52 -12.67 4.25 14.78
N GLU A 53 -11.43 4.60 15.17
CA GLU A 53 -10.54 5.39 14.32
C GLU A 53 -10.17 4.62 13.07
N HIS A 54 -10.31 5.27 11.91
CA HIS A 54 -9.93 4.70 10.61
C HIS A 54 -8.44 4.92 10.35
N LEU A 55 -7.68 3.83 10.38
CA LEU A 55 -6.25 3.84 10.08
C LEU A 55 -6.00 3.77 8.57
N GLN A 56 -4.81 4.17 8.15
CA GLN A 56 -4.42 4.12 6.75
C GLN A 56 -4.30 2.67 6.27
N ILE A 57 -4.96 2.35 5.17
CA ILE A 57 -4.95 1.03 4.54
C ILE A 57 -4.14 1.06 3.23
N HIS A 58 -3.30 0.04 3.03
CA HIS A 58 -2.56 -0.11 1.79
C HIS A 58 -3.51 -0.40 0.62
N PRO A 59 -3.34 0.22 -0.58
CA PRO A 59 -4.25 0.03 -1.73
C PRO A 59 -4.49 -1.42 -2.12
N ARG A 60 -3.48 -2.29 -2.09
CA ARG A 60 -3.65 -3.73 -2.40
C ARG A 60 -4.57 -4.43 -1.42
N ILE A 61 -4.49 -4.10 -0.12
CA ILE A 61 -5.38 -4.66 0.91
C ILE A 61 -6.80 -4.14 0.70
N ARG A 62 -6.95 -2.84 0.41
CA ARG A 62 -8.24 -2.25 0.07
C ARG A 62 -8.89 -2.96 -1.12
N PHE A 63 -8.14 -3.21 -2.20
CA PHE A 63 -8.67 -3.86 -3.39
C PHE A 63 -9.08 -5.31 -3.11
N LYS A 64 -8.28 -6.07 -2.35
CA LYS A 64 -8.64 -7.43 -1.93
C LYS A 64 -9.95 -7.50 -1.15
N ASN A 65 -10.30 -6.44 -0.42
CA ASN A 65 -11.53 -6.39 0.35
C ASN A 65 -12.72 -5.80 -0.42
N LEU A 66 -12.47 -5.00 -1.46
CA LEU A 66 -13.53 -4.35 -2.24
C LEU A 66 -14.00 -5.21 -3.42
N PHE A 67 -13.06 -5.81 -4.15
CA PHE A 67 -13.40 -6.62 -5.31
C PHE A 67 -13.93 -7.99 -4.90
N ASP A 68 -14.89 -8.49 -5.68
CA ASP A 68 -15.51 -9.79 -5.46
C ASP A 68 -14.44 -10.90 -5.46
N GLY A 69 -14.44 -11.70 -4.40
CA GLY A 69 -13.43 -12.73 -4.19
C GLY A 69 -11.98 -12.20 -4.07
N GLY A 70 -11.78 -10.90 -3.94
CA GLY A 70 -10.47 -10.28 -3.88
C GLY A 70 -9.70 -10.30 -5.21
N VAL A 71 -10.39 -10.58 -6.32
CA VAL A 71 -9.78 -10.72 -7.66
C VAL A 71 -9.89 -9.42 -8.44
N PHE A 72 -8.76 -8.91 -8.92
CA PHE A 72 -8.70 -7.73 -9.77
C PHE A 72 -7.50 -7.79 -10.70
N GLU A 73 -7.60 -7.10 -11.82
CA GLU A 73 -6.51 -6.84 -12.77
C GLU A 73 -5.85 -5.51 -12.43
N GLU A 74 -4.52 -5.49 -12.30
CA GLU A 74 -3.77 -4.26 -12.09
C GLU A 74 -3.48 -3.56 -13.42
N ILE A 75 -3.99 -2.34 -13.59
CA ILE A 75 -3.76 -1.54 -14.78
C ILE A 75 -2.47 -0.76 -14.60
N LYS A 76 -1.51 -1.00 -15.49
CA LYS A 76 -0.26 -0.26 -15.53
C LYS A 76 -0.42 1.09 -16.22
N TYR A 77 0.27 2.08 -15.70
CA TYR A 77 0.36 3.42 -16.27
C TYR A 77 1.83 3.85 -16.32
N PRO A 78 2.19 4.86 -17.13
CA PRO A 78 3.53 5.36 -17.18
C PRO A 78 3.92 5.97 -15.83
N SER A 79 4.61 5.20 -14.99
CA SER A 79 5.20 5.70 -13.77
C SER A 79 6.58 6.25 -14.13
N GLY A 80 6.68 7.56 -14.25
CA GLY A 80 7.92 8.23 -14.65
C GLY A 80 8.42 9.15 -13.56
N PHE A 81 9.62 8.87 -13.07
CA PHE A 81 10.34 9.85 -12.30
C PHE A 81 10.84 10.95 -13.23
N THR A 82 10.33 12.17 -13.06
CA THR A 82 10.87 13.37 -13.69
C THR A 82 11.15 14.41 -12.61
N ASP A 83 12.39 14.88 -12.55
CA ASP A 83 12.81 15.97 -11.67
C ASP A 83 13.48 17.06 -12.50
N PRO A 84 12.69 17.85 -13.26
CA PRO A 84 13.23 18.90 -14.13
C PRO A 84 13.93 20.02 -13.35
N LEU A 85 13.62 20.15 -12.05
CA LEU A 85 14.18 21.19 -11.20
C LEU A 85 15.43 20.71 -10.45
N ASN A 86 15.77 19.43 -10.50
CA ASN A 86 16.83 18.80 -9.71
C ASN A 86 16.71 19.18 -8.22
N PHE A 87 15.49 19.10 -7.69
CA PHE A 87 15.16 19.59 -6.37
C PHE A 87 15.90 18.80 -5.28
N LYS A 88 16.53 19.55 -4.39
CA LYS A 88 17.25 19.02 -3.25
C LYS A 88 16.84 19.76 -1.96
N ALA A 89 16.33 19.01 -0.99
CA ALA A 89 16.17 19.45 0.41
C ALA A 89 17.26 18.78 1.27
N LEU A 90 16.90 18.08 2.32
CA LEU A 90 17.84 17.20 3.07
C LEU A 90 18.31 16.03 2.23
N LYS A 91 17.42 15.47 1.38
CA LYS A 91 17.67 14.47 0.36
C LYS A 91 17.22 14.99 -0.99
N THR A 92 17.80 14.47 -2.08
CA THR A 92 17.30 14.75 -3.43
C THR A 92 15.89 14.16 -3.61
N TYR A 93 15.14 14.71 -4.56
CA TYR A 93 13.82 14.15 -4.91
C TYR A 93 13.93 12.68 -5.35
N LYS A 94 14.96 12.35 -6.12
CA LYS A 94 15.24 10.98 -6.58
C LYS A 94 15.46 10.00 -5.41
N GLU A 95 16.24 10.38 -4.41
CA GLU A 95 16.46 9.56 -3.20
C GLU A 95 15.15 9.34 -2.45
N ARG A 96 14.37 10.41 -2.23
CA ARG A 96 13.08 10.32 -1.55
C ARG A 96 12.09 9.42 -2.29
N PHE A 97 12.07 9.51 -3.62
CA PHE A 97 11.21 8.68 -4.47
C PHE A 97 11.61 7.20 -4.37
N ASN A 98 12.89 6.89 -4.45
CA ASN A 98 13.40 5.52 -4.31
C ASN A 98 13.15 4.95 -2.90
N ASP A 99 13.35 5.76 -1.85
CA ASP A 99 13.02 5.37 -0.47
C ASP A 99 11.51 5.03 -0.34
N ALA A 100 10.64 5.83 -0.97
CA ALA A 100 9.21 5.59 -0.95
C ALA A 100 8.83 4.29 -1.68
N ARG A 101 9.41 4.01 -2.85
CA ARG A 101 9.21 2.76 -3.58
C ARG A 101 9.58 1.54 -2.74
N GLN A 102 10.76 1.57 -2.10
CA GLN A 102 11.22 0.46 -1.26
C GLN A 102 10.33 0.25 -0.03
N LYS A 103 9.86 1.34 0.60
CA LYS A 103 9.03 1.25 1.82
C LYS A 103 7.60 0.78 1.54
N THR A 104 7.06 1.10 0.37
CA THR A 104 5.65 0.84 0.06
C THR A 104 5.44 -0.34 -0.86
N ASP A 105 6.51 -0.92 -1.42
CA ASP A 105 6.44 -1.95 -2.46
C ASP A 105 5.52 -1.55 -3.63
N MET A 106 5.58 -0.27 -4.00
CA MET A 106 4.83 0.30 -5.11
C MET A 106 5.74 1.09 -6.04
N ASP A 107 5.44 1.06 -7.33
CA ASP A 107 6.20 1.83 -8.33
C ASP A 107 5.95 3.33 -8.23
N ASP A 108 4.74 3.70 -7.80
CA ASP A 108 4.32 5.09 -7.57
C ASP A 108 3.20 5.14 -6.53
N CYS A 109 2.69 6.34 -6.22
CA CYS A 109 1.70 6.56 -5.17
C CYS A 109 0.31 6.00 -5.48
N PHE A 110 -0.04 5.67 -6.73
CA PHE A 110 -1.33 5.11 -7.11
C PHE A 110 -1.24 3.64 -7.49
N LEU A 111 -2.29 2.89 -7.14
CA LEU A 111 -2.60 1.58 -7.68
C LEU A 111 -3.91 1.70 -8.45
N ILE A 112 -3.97 1.17 -9.67
CA ILE A 112 -5.20 1.10 -10.46
C ILE A 112 -5.60 -0.35 -10.60
N GLY A 113 -6.84 -0.68 -10.21
CA GLY A 113 -7.40 -2.02 -10.32
C GLY A 113 -8.70 -2.01 -11.11
N TYR A 114 -8.92 -3.06 -11.88
CA TYR A 114 -10.16 -3.34 -12.58
C TYR A 114 -10.69 -4.70 -12.13
N GLY A 115 -11.96 -4.77 -11.80
CA GLY A 115 -12.60 -5.99 -11.33
C GLY A 115 -14.08 -5.80 -11.07
N GLN A 116 -14.69 -6.74 -10.36
CA GLN A 116 -16.12 -6.69 -10.05
C GLN A 116 -16.38 -6.32 -8.59
N ILE A 117 -17.42 -5.55 -8.35
CA ILE A 117 -18.03 -5.31 -7.05
C ILE A 117 -19.52 -5.60 -7.18
N ASN A 118 -20.03 -6.60 -6.46
CA ASN A 118 -21.40 -7.09 -6.60
C ASN A 118 -21.77 -7.42 -8.06
N ASN A 119 -20.86 -8.09 -8.78
CA ASN A 119 -20.97 -8.42 -10.20
C ASN A 119 -21.02 -7.22 -11.16
N ILE A 120 -20.71 -6.02 -10.72
CA ILE A 120 -20.58 -4.83 -11.56
C ILE A 120 -19.10 -4.54 -11.80
N ASN A 121 -18.70 -4.44 -13.07
CA ASN A 121 -17.34 -4.07 -13.42
C ASN A 121 -17.04 -2.62 -13.01
N VAL A 122 -15.93 -2.42 -12.32
CA VAL A 122 -15.53 -1.11 -11.78
C VAL A 122 -14.02 -0.93 -11.97
N THR A 123 -13.62 0.28 -12.34
CA THR A 123 -12.22 0.70 -12.29
C THR A 123 -11.99 1.49 -11.01
N ILE A 124 -10.96 1.13 -10.25
CA ILE A 124 -10.62 1.82 -9.01
C ILE A 124 -9.17 2.31 -9.08
N ALA A 125 -8.94 3.58 -8.77
CA ALA A 125 -7.61 4.10 -8.51
C ALA A 125 -7.50 4.50 -7.03
N ALA A 126 -6.50 3.98 -6.33
CA ALA A 126 -6.30 4.27 -4.92
C ALA A 126 -4.89 4.77 -4.64
N GLN A 127 -4.82 5.91 -3.94
CA GLN A 127 -3.57 6.52 -3.52
C GLN A 127 -3.04 5.86 -2.24
N ASN A 128 -1.73 5.64 -2.19
CA ASN A 128 -1.03 5.26 -0.98
C ASN A 128 -0.44 6.48 -0.28
N PHE A 129 -0.99 6.85 0.86
CA PHE A 129 -0.51 7.99 1.63
C PHE A 129 0.93 7.81 2.12
N HIS A 130 1.37 6.57 2.36
CA HIS A 130 2.75 6.31 2.78
C HIS A 130 3.78 6.58 1.66
N PHE A 131 3.33 6.68 0.40
CA PHE A 131 4.17 7.09 -0.69
C PHE A 131 4.29 8.63 -0.70
N MET A 132 5.40 9.16 -0.24
CA MET A 132 5.72 10.59 -0.17
C MET A 132 4.60 11.47 0.46
N GLY A 133 3.89 10.95 1.48
CA GLY A 133 2.83 11.68 2.17
C GLY A 133 1.58 11.95 1.32
N GLY A 134 1.31 11.15 0.29
CA GLY A 134 0.16 11.34 -0.60
C GLY A 134 0.34 12.51 -1.57
N SER A 135 1.57 12.94 -1.84
CA SER A 135 1.85 14.00 -2.82
C SER A 135 1.39 13.61 -4.22
N VAL A 136 0.65 14.50 -4.89
CA VAL A 136 0.18 14.31 -6.26
C VAL A 136 1.15 15.02 -7.22
N GLY A 137 2.03 14.22 -7.82
CA GLY A 137 2.95 14.66 -8.87
C GLY A 137 2.44 14.32 -10.27
N ALA A 138 3.28 14.52 -11.30
CA ALA A 138 2.93 14.23 -12.69
C ALA A 138 2.49 12.77 -12.90
N SER A 139 3.22 11.83 -12.33
CA SER A 139 2.90 10.40 -12.44
C SER A 139 1.57 10.03 -11.75
N ALA A 140 1.25 10.69 -10.63
CA ALA A 140 -0.05 10.53 -9.98
C ALA A 140 -1.21 11.05 -10.86
N ALA A 141 -1.00 12.17 -11.55
CA ALA A 141 -1.97 12.69 -12.51
C ALA A 141 -2.18 11.73 -13.70
N GLU A 142 -1.10 11.15 -14.24
CA GLU A 142 -1.17 10.13 -15.28
C GLU A 142 -1.96 8.89 -14.82
N ALA A 143 -1.79 8.47 -13.56
CA ALA A 143 -2.58 7.37 -13.00
C ALA A 143 -4.09 7.69 -12.99
N MET A 144 -4.46 8.89 -12.58
CA MET A 144 -5.87 9.32 -12.56
C MET A 144 -6.45 9.39 -13.97
N ILE A 145 -5.71 9.96 -14.93
CA ILE A 145 -6.10 10.01 -16.34
C ILE A 145 -6.29 8.59 -16.86
N LYS A 146 -5.32 7.71 -16.62
CA LYS A 146 -5.38 6.32 -17.09
C LYS A 146 -6.57 5.55 -16.54
N ALA A 147 -6.90 5.75 -15.26
CA ALA A 147 -8.09 5.14 -14.65
C ALA A 147 -9.38 5.65 -15.30
N ALA A 148 -9.47 6.97 -15.56
CA ALA A 148 -10.62 7.58 -16.23
C ALA A 148 -10.76 7.08 -17.66
N GLU A 149 -9.68 7.06 -18.47
CA GLU A 149 -9.67 6.54 -19.83
C GLU A 149 -10.12 5.08 -19.88
N HIS A 150 -9.60 4.24 -18.97
CA HIS A 150 -9.99 2.84 -18.89
C HIS A 150 -11.48 2.69 -18.59
N SER A 151 -12.02 3.50 -17.69
CA SER A 151 -13.44 3.49 -17.34
C SER A 151 -14.33 3.92 -18.50
N VAL A 152 -13.94 4.96 -19.22
CA VAL A 152 -14.67 5.41 -20.43
C VAL A 152 -14.66 4.34 -21.51
N THR A 153 -13.48 3.75 -21.78
CA THR A 153 -13.33 2.72 -22.81
C THR A 153 -14.15 1.47 -22.53
N ASN A 154 -14.23 1.07 -21.26
CA ASN A 154 -14.96 -0.14 -20.84
C ASN A 154 -16.39 0.14 -20.36
N HIS A 155 -16.86 1.39 -20.44
CA HIS A 155 -18.19 1.81 -19.97
C HIS A 155 -18.47 1.40 -18.51
N THR A 156 -17.49 1.62 -17.63
CA THR A 156 -17.56 1.24 -16.22
C THR A 156 -17.45 2.45 -15.29
N PRO A 157 -18.03 2.40 -14.09
CA PRO A 157 -17.76 3.41 -13.06
C PRO A 157 -16.27 3.52 -12.73
N CYS A 158 -15.84 4.75 -12.39
CA CYS A 158 -14.50 5.02 -11.87
C CYS A 158 -14.60 5.47 -10.40
N LEU A 159 -13.94 4.74 -9.51
CA LEU A 159 -13.80 5.13 -8.10
C LEU A 159 -12.39 5.64 -7.85
N LEU A 160 -12.28 6.83 -7.27
CA LEU A 160 -11.00 7.44 -6.96
C LEU A 160 -10.86 7.62 -5.44
N TYR A 161 -9.91 6.90 -4.84
CA TYR A 161 -9.55 7.05 -3.43
C TYR A 161 -8.27 7.88 -3.32
N THR A 162 -8.41 9.13 -2.89
CA THR A 162 -7.29 10.05 -2.68
C THR A 162 -7.11 10.37 -1.19
N SER A 163 -5.92 10.86 -0.82
CA SER A 163 -5.70 11.51 0.46
C SER A 163 -6.44 12.85 0.50
N PRO A 164 -7.02 13.23 1.67
CA PRO A 164 -7.59 14.56 1.81
C PRO A 164 -6.50 15.63 1.57
N SER A 165 -6.83 16.61 0.75
CA SER A 165 -5.99 17.79 0.53
C SER A 165 -6.15 18.76 1.71
N PRO A 166 -5.12 19.53 2.08
CA PRO A 166 -5.29 20.63 3.04
C PRO A 166 -6.39 21.62 2.67
N ARG A 167 -6.74 21.71 1.38
CA ARG A 167 -7.88 22.54 0.89
C ARG A 167 -9.23 21.95 1.24
N ASP A 168 -9.33 20.62 1.38
CA ASP A 168 -10.59 19.95 1.72
C ASP A 168 -10.92 20.10 3.21
N LEU A 169 -9.93 20.46 4.03
CA LEU A 169 -10.07 20.67 5.48
C LEU A 169 -10.52 22.09 5.84
N THR A 170 -10.65 22.99 4.88
CA THR A 170 -10.98 24.42 5.07
C THR A 170 -12.41 24.79 4.68
N THR A 171 -13.25 23.81 4.39
CA THR A 171 -14.67 24.00 4.09
C THR A 171 -15.58 23.67 5.27
#